data_98ded027cc1f1542bc260993f2adf92d
#
_entry.id   98ded027cc1f1542bc260993f2adf92d
#
_cell.length_a   1.000
_cell.length_b   1.000
_cell.length_c   1.000
_cell.angle_alpha   90.00
_cell.angle_beta   90.00
_cell.angle_gamma   90.00
#
_symmetry.space_group_name_H-M   'P 1'
#
loop_
_entity.id
_entity.type
_entity.pdbx_description
1 polymer ?
#
loop_
_entity_poly.entity_id
_entity_poly.type
_entity_poly.pdbx_seq_one_letter_code
_entity_poly.pdbx_strand_id
1 'polypeptide(L)'
;ESQTVATGRTAMYGVALTNAGRTSKAYTVDVVAGDWATTSVSDSLVVLEPGKNKVVYVDLAVSADAPLGEHMASVSIRSGSDVLETVALRANVVVGQSADDGVSLRNGLEIALIVLVVLLVIIGLIIGFSRLKKDDNEEEQTYY
;
A
#
# COMPACT_ATOMS: atom_id res chain seq x y z
N GLU A 1 -11.91 -9.58 -11.40
CA GLU A 1 -11.45 -8.49 -10.56
C GLU A 1 -9.96 -8.30 -10.73
N SER A 2 -9.52 -7.07 -10.87
CA SER A 2 -8.14 -6.76 -11.18
C SER A 2 -7.62 -5.65 -10.25
N GLN A 3 -6.41 -5.83 -9.73
CA GLN A 3 -5.75 -4.83 -8.89
C GLN A 3 -4.29 -4.66 -9.31
N THR A 4 -3.79 -3.47 -9.10
CA THR A 4 -2.35 -3.19 -9.23
C THR A 4 -1.72 -3.29 -7.86
N VAL A 5 -0.69 -4.08 -7.73
CA VAL A 5 -0.01 -4.32 -6.44
C VAL A 5 1.50 -4.26 -6.63
N ALA A 6 2.18 -3.65 -5.67
CA ALA A 6 3.63 -3.56 -5.70
C ALA A 6 4.28 -4.83 -5.12
N THR A 7 5.49 -5.11 -5.57
CA THR A 7 6.27 -6.22 -5.00
C THR A 7 6.46 -6.03 -3.50
N GLY A 8 6.35 -7.11 -2.75
CA GLY A 8 6.43 -7.08 -1.29
C GLY A 8 5.18 -6.57 -0.59
N ARG A 9 4.13 -6.26 -1.33
CA ARG A 9 2.84 -5.78 -0.79
C ARG A 9 1.77 -6.86 -0.91
N THR A 10 0.66 -6.63 -0.23
CA THR A 10 -0.49 -7.56 -0.22
C THR A 10 -1.67 -6.95 -0.94
N ALA A 11 -2.24 -7.70 -1.89
CA ALA A 11 -3.49 -7.36 -2.54
C ALA A 11 -4.63 -8.08 -1.82
N MET A 12 -5.71 -7.36 -1.56
CA MET A 12 -6.89 -7.90 -0.89
C MET A 12 -8.07 -7.90 -1.86
N TYR A 13 -8.73 -9.04 -1.97
CA TYR A 13 -9.91 -9.21 -2.82
C TYR A 13 -11.08 -9.66 -1.97
N GLY A 14 -12.26 -9.15 -2.28
CA GLY A 14 -13.50 -9.62 -1.66
C GLY A 14 -14.25 -10.55 -2.58
N VAL A 15 -14.61 -11.73 -2.10
CA VAL A 15 -15.42 -12.69 -2.84
C VAL A 15 -16.75 -12.87 -2.09
N ALA A 16 -17.85 -12.52 -2.76
CA ALA A 16 -19.17 -12.64 -2.16
C ALA A 16 -19.74 -14.02 -2.41
N LEU A 17 -20.16 -14.69 -1.34
CA LEU A 17 -20.84 -15.97 -1.38
C LEU A 17 -22.31 -15.78 -1.01
N THR A 18 -23.21 -16.36 -1.78
CA THR A 18 -24.64 -16.30 -1.51
C THR A 18 -25.22 -17.70 -1.59
N ASN A 19 -26.00 -18.09 -0.57
CA ASN A 19 -26.75 -19.33 -0.63
C ASN A 19 -28.16 -19.04 -1.15
N ALA A 20 -28.34 -19.27 -2.45
CA ALA A 20 -29.65 -19.12 -3.10
C ALA A 20 -30.55 -20.35 -2.95
N GLY A 21 -30.09 -21.40 -2.28
CA GLY A 21 -30.82 -22.62 -2.08
C GLY A 21 -31.82 -22.53 -0.95
N ARG A 22 -32.42 -23.66 -0.63
CA ARG A 22 -33.44 -23.78 0.42
C ARG A 22 -32.93 -24.41 1.71
N THR A 23 -31.70 -24.89 1.70
CA THR A 23 -31.08 -25.52 2.85
C THR A 23 -29.73 -24.87 3.13
N SER A 24 -29.27 -24.95 4.36
CA SER A 24 -27.95 -24.49 4.74
C SER A 24 -26.87 -25.26 3.97
N LYS A 25 -25.85 -24.57 3.54
CA LYS A 25 -24.72 -25.17 2.81
C LYS A 25 -23.41 -24.74 3.39
N ALA A 26 -22.46 -25.65 3.35
CA ALA A 26 -21.07 -25.35 3.69
C ALA A 26 -20.26 -25.15 2.40
N TYR A 27 -19.53 -24.04 2.34
CA TYR A 27 -18.69 -23.72 1.21
C TYR A 27 -17.24 -23.74 1.64
N THR A 28 -16.42 -24.34 0.82
CA THR A 28 -14.96 -24.33 1.01
C THR A 28 -14.36 -23.39 -0.02
N VAL A 29 -13.50 -22.50 0.44
CA VAL A 29 -12.82 -21.51 -0.41
C VAL A 29 -11.34 -21.83 -0.46
N ASP A 30 -10.86 -22.16 -1.65
CA ASP A 30 -9.46 -22.44 -1.90
C ASP A 30 -8.90 -21.41 -2.88
N VAL A 31 -7.67 -20.97 -2.61
CA VAL A 31 -6.98 -20.02 -3.50
C VAL A 31 -5.67 -20.63 -3.94
N VAL A 32 -5.42 -20.57 -5.24
CA VAL A 32 -4.17 -21.04 -5.83
C VAL A 32 -3.54 -19.90 -6.61
N ALA A 33 -2.30 -19.59 -6.28
CA ALA A 33 -1.46 -18.66 -7.04
C ALA A 33 -0.16 -19.37 -7.37
N GLY A 34 0.61 -18.81 -8.27
CA GLY A 34 1.95 -19.31 -8.58
C GLY A 34 2.97 -18.89 -7.51
N ASP A 35 4.23 -19.07 -7.82
CA ASP A 35 5.33 -18.74 -6.91
C ASP A 35 5.46 -17.24 -6.62
N TRP A 36 4.73 -16.42 -7.37
CA TRP A 36 4.79 -14.97 -7.25
C TRP A 36 4.10 -14.41 -6.01
N ALA A 37 3.23 -15.18 -5.36
CA ALA A 37 2.47 -14.71 -4.21
C ALA A 37 2.16 -15.84 -3.24
N THR A 38 2.06 -15.47 -1.97
CA THR A 38 1.54 -16.35 -0.91
C THR A 38 0.07 -16.01 -0.70
N THR A 39 -0.77 -17.03 -0.62
CA THR A 39 -2.22 -16.85 -0.50
C THR A 39 -2.71 -17.09 0.92
N SER A 40 -3.71 -16.33 1.33
CA SER A 40 -4.47 -16.59 2.54
C SER A 40 -5.92 -16.16 2.35
N VAL A 41 -6.83 -16.79 3.08
CA VAL A 41 -8.26 -16.47 3.05
C VAL A 41 -8.74 -16.22 4.47
N SER A 42 -9.68 -15.28 4.61
CA SER A 42 -10.26 -14.96 5.93
C SER A 42 -11.03 -16.13 6.49
N ASP A 43 -11.76 -16.84 5.63
CA ASP A 43 -12.56 -17.99 6.01
C ASP A 43 -12.44 -19.08 4.95
N SER A 44 -11.80 -20.19 5.28
CA SER A 44 -11.67 -21.31 4.35
C SER A 44 -12.93 -22.17 4.30
N LEU A 45 -13.74 -22.11 5.36
CA LEU A 45 -15.01 -22.81 5.45
C LEU A 45 -16.09 -21.83 5.87
N VAL A 46 -17.14 -21.73 5.08
CA VAL A 46 -18.27 -20.83 5.33
C VAL A 46 -19.56 -21.61 5.29
N VAL A 47 -20.34 -21.55 6.35
CA VAL A 47 -21.68 -22.16 6.40
C VAL A 47 -22.68 -21.04 6.28
N LEU A 48 -23.52 -21.12 5.23
CA LEU A 48 -24.58 -20.14 4.98
C LEU A 48 -25.94 -20.75 5.06
N GLU A 49 -26.84 -20.11 5.82
CA GLU A 49 -28.25 -20.42 5.81
C GLU A 49 -28.90 -19.96 4.50
N PRO A 50 -30.10 -20.51 4.15
CA PRO A 50 -30.76 -20.10 2.92
C PRO A 50 -31.00 -18.59 2.86
N GLY A 51 -30.67 -17.99 1.73
CA GLY A 51 -30.84 -16.56 1.51
C GLY A 51 -29.77 -15.68 2.14
N LYS A 52 -28.82 -16.25 2.85
CA LYS A 52 -27.74 -15.49 3.48
C LYS A 52 -26.54 -15.33 2.55
N ASN A 53 -25.76 -14.30 2.81
CA ASN A 53 -24.53 -14.04 2.06
C ASN A 53 -23.39 -13.70 3.01
N LYS A 54 -22.19 -13.84 2.52
CA LYS A 54 -20.97 -13.47 3.25
C LYS A 54 -19.88 -13.10 2.26
N VAL A 55 -19.07 -12.12 2.63
CA VAL A 55 -17.88 -11.77 1.86
C VAL A 55 -16.66 -12.43 2.49
N VAL A 56 -15.94 -13.19 1.69
CA VAL A 56 -14.68 -13.82 2.08
C VAL A 56 -13.55 -13.00 1.48
N TYR A 57 -12.59 -12.64 2.29
CA TYR A 57 -11.43 -11.87 1.83
C TYR A 57 -10.28 -12.78 1.50
N VAL A 58 -9.70 -12.55 0.34
CA VAL A 58 -8.55 -13.29 -0.17
C VAL A 58 -7.36 -12.34 -0.20
N ASP A 59 -6.29 -12.71 0.46
CA ASP A 59 -5.07 -11.95 0.48
C ASP A 59 -4.02 -12.62 -0.39
N LEU A 60 -3.42 -11.84 -1.29
CA LEU A 60 -2.28 -12.26 -2.10
C LEU A 60 -1.07 -11.43 -1.69
N ALA A 61 -0.22 -12.04 -0.89
CA ALA A 61 1.02 -11.39 -0.48
C ALA A 61 2.07 -11.59 -1.58
N VAL A 62 2.29 -10.55 -2.37
CA VAL A 62 3.20 -10.59 -3.51
C VAL A 62 4.64 -10.67 -3.02
N SER A 63 5.38 -11.64 -3.56
CA SER A 63 6.80 -11.82 -3.21
C SER A 63 7.62 -10.58 -3.61
N ALA A 64 8.65 -10.28 -2.82
CA ALA A 64 9.59 -9.22 -3.18
C ALA A 64 10.32 -9.52 -4.48
N ASP A 65 10.46 -10.79 -4.83
CA ASP A 65 11.12 -11.26 -6.06
C ASP A 65 10.14 -11.58 -7.18
N ALA A 66 8.86 -11.23 -7.02
CA ALA A 66 7.85 -11.53 -8.02
C ALA A 66 8.17 -10.86 -9.36
N PRO A 67 8.04 -11.58 -10.48
CA PRO A 67 8.19 -10.97 -11.79
C PRO A 67 7.16 -9.88 -12.01
N LEU A 68 7.56 -8.80 -12.64
CA LEU A 68 6.65 -7.70 -12.96
C LEU A 68 5.69 -8.13 -14.08
N GLY A 69 4.50 -7.55 -14.07
CA GLY A 69 3.49 -7.79 -15.07
C GLY A 69 2.23 -8.41 -14.48
N GLU A 70 1.35 -8.85 -15.35
CA GLU A 70 0.07 -9.42 -14.95
C GLU A 70 0.22 -10.87 -14.52
N HIS A 71 -0.30 -11.17 -13.34
CA HIS A 71 -0.37 -12.52 -12.79
C HIS A 71 -1.80 -12.85 -12.43
N MET A 72 -2.12 -14.13 -12.42
CA MET A 72 -3.45 -14.61 -12.11
C MET A 72 -3.42 -15.57 -10.93
N ALA A 73 -4.44 -15.47 -10.11
CA ALA A 73 -4.74 -16.44 -9.06
C ALA A 73 -6.15 -16.95 -9.26
N SER A 74 -6.40 -18.17 -8.81
CA SER A 74 -7.73 -18.78 -8.94
C SER A 74 -8.30 -19.02 -7.56
N VAL A 75 -9.57 -18.61 -7.37
CA VAL A 75 -10.33 -18.91 -6.19
C VAL A 75 -11.36 -19.94 -6.57
N SER A 76 -11.32 -21.11 -5.91
CA SER A 76 -12.28 -22.18 -6.13
C SER A 76 -13.25 -22.25 -4.97
N ILE A 77 -14.52 -22.19 -5.27
CA ILE A 77 -15.60 -22.30 -4.26
C ILE A 77 -16.24 -23.65 -4.45
N ARG A 78 -16.19 -24.47 -3.40
CA ARG A 78 -16.71 -25.83 -3.42
C ARG A 78 -17.78 -26.02 -2.37
N SER A 79 -18.72 -26.91 -2.68
CA SER A 79 -19.67 -27.43 -1.72
C SER A 79 -19.58 -28.94 -1.75
N GLY A 80 -19.05 -29.54 -0.69
CA GLY A 80 -18.73 -30.96 -0.70
C GLY A 80 -17.59 -31.26 -1.68
N SER A 81 -17.82 -32.20 -2.60
CA SER A 81 -16.85 -32.52 -3.67
C SER A 81 -17.10 -31.73 -4.95
N ASP A 82 -18.15 -30.92 -5.01
CA ASP A 82 -18.51 -30.19 -6.22
C ASP A 82 -17.89 -28.80 -6.24
N VAL A 83 -17.24 -28.47 -7.35
CA VAL A 83 -16.76 -27.10 -7.59
C VAL A 83 -17.92 -26.30 -8.15
N LEU A 84 -18.39 -25.30 -7.39
CA LEU A 84 -19.52 -24.48 -7.79
C LEU A 84 -19.11 -23.34 -8.69
N GLU A 85 -17.97 -22.73 -8.38
CA GLU A 85 -17.50 -21.58 -9.13
C GLU A 85 -15.98 -21.45 -8.99
N THR A 86 -15.35 -20.96 -10.04
CA THR A 86 -13.95 -20.58 -10.01
C THR A 86 -13.84 -19.14 -10.44
N VAL A 87 -13.25 -18.32 -9.59
CA VAL A 87 -13.08 -16.90 -9.84
C VAL A 87 -11.61 -16.62 -10.13
N ALA A 88 -11.35 -15.96 -11.25
CA ALA A 88 -10.01 -15.55 -11.60
C ALA A 88 -9.73 -14.16 -10.99
N LEU A 89 -8.65 -14.06 -10.24
CA LEU A 89 -8.16 -12.81 -9.70
C LEU A 89 -6.93 -12.38 -10.47
N ARG A 90 -6.90 -11.14 -10.89
CA ARG A 90 -5.76 -10.60 -11.63
C ARG A 90 -5.01 -9.60 -10.78
N ALA A 91 -3.71 -9.71 -10.79
CA ALA A 91 -2.83 -8.78 -10.11
C ALA A 91 -1.78 -8.28 -11.09
N ASN A 92 -1.73 -6.99 -11.29
CA ASN A 92 -0.67 -6.38 -12.07
C ASN A 92 0.46 -6.00 -11.11
N VAL A 93 1.55 -6.74 -11.15
CA VAL A 93 2.68 -6.55 -10.25
C VAL A 93 3.61 -5.48 -10.81
N VAL A 94 3.82 -4.45 -10.01
CA VAL A 94 4.68 -3.33 -10.37
C VAL A 94 5.85 -3.24 -9.40
N VAL A 95 6.89 -2.51 -9.78
CA VAL A 95 8.01 -2.23 -8.89
C VAL A 95 7.51 -1.37 -7.73
N GLY A 96 7.63 -1.89 -6.53
CA GLY A 96 7.05 -1.25 -5.38
C GLY A 96 8.05 -0.53 -4.52
N GLN A 97 8.72 -1.29 -3.65
CA GLN A 97 9.52 -0.69 -2.59
C GLN A 97 10.72 0.11 -3.08
N SER A 98 11.42 -0.37 -4.11
CA SER A 98 12.57 0.37 -4.63
C SER A 98 12.15 1.70 -5.26
N ALA A 99 10.99 1.75 -5.92
CA ALA A 99 10.45 2.99 -6.45
C ALA A 99 9.92 3.90 -5.35
N ASP A 100 9.25 3.33 -4.35
CA ASP A 100 8.76 4.06 -3.18
C ASP A 100 9.93 4.61 -2.36
N ASP A 101 10.95 3.81 -2.14
CA ASP A 101 12.15 4.25 -1.44
C ASP A 101 12.86 5.36 -2.21
N GLY A 102 12.94 5.25 -3.53
CA GLY A 102 13.51 6.29 -4.38
C GLY A 102 12.72 7.59 -4.32
N VAL A 103 11.40 7.51 -4.34
CA VAL A 103 10.51 8.67 -4.23
C VAL A 103 10.61 9.28 -2.83
N SER A 104 10.64 8.47 -1.79
CA SER A 104 10.81 8.93 -0.41
C SER A 104 12.14 9.64 -0.20
N LEU A 105 13.21 9.11 -0.74
CA LEU A 105 14.53 9.74 -0.68
C LEU A 105 14.56 11.08 -1.39
N ARG A 106 13.94 11.18 -2.57
CA ARG A 106 13.81 12.44 -3.29
C ARG A 106 13.05 13.48 -2.48
N ASN A 107 11.91 13.09 -1.95
CA ASN A 107 11.09 13.99 -1.14
C ASN A 107 11.83 14.43 0.12
N GLY A 108 12.54 13.51 0.77
CA GLY A 108 13.36 13.82 1.93
C GLY A 108 14.48 14.80 1.60
N LEU A 109 15.16 14.62 0.47
CA LEU A 109 16.20 15.52 0.01
C LEU A 109 15.64 16.90 -0.34
N GLU A 110 14.49 16.96 -1.01
CA GLU A 110 13.83 18.23 -1.32
C GLU A 110 13.44 19.00 -0.06
N ILE A 111 12.84 18.33 0.89
CA ILE A 111 12.45 18.94 2.16
C ILE A 111 13.68 19.42 2.94
N ALA A 112 14.74 18.60 2.99
CA ALA A 112 15.98 18.96 3.64
C ALA A 112 16.62 20.18 2.99
N LEU A 113 16.59 20.27 1.66
CA LEU A 113 17.12 21.40 0.92
C LEU A 113 16.34 22.68 1.21
N ILE A 114 15.01 22.61 1.21
CA ILE A 114 14.13 23.74 1.51
C ILE A 114 14.39 24.24 2.94
N VAL A 115 14.46 23.32 3.91
CA VAL A 115 14.75 23.67 5.31
C VAL A 115 16.13 24.35 5.42
N LEU A 116 17.13 23.84 4.71
CA LEU A 116 18.47 24.42 4.70
C LEU A 116 18.47 25.85 4.16
N VAL A 117 17.77 26.09 3.04
CA VAL A 117 17.66 27.41 2.44
C VAL A 117 16.97 28.39 3.39
N VAL A 118 15.88 27.97 4.03
CA VAL A 118 15.15 28.79 5.01
C VAL A 118 16.04 29.15 6.18
N LEU A 119 16.81 28.19 6.70
CA LEU A 119 17.76 28.43 7.78
C LEU A 119 18.84 29.45 7.40
N LEU A 120 19.38 29.33 6.19
CA LEU A 120 20.40 30.26 5.67
C LEU A 120 19.85 31.67 5.56
N VAL A 121 18.61 31.82 5.09
CA VAL A 121 17.95 33.12 5.00
C VAL A 121 17.77 33.74 6.40
N ILE A 122 17.31 32.95 7.38
CA ILE A 122 17.11 33.40 8.74
C ILE A 122 18.45 33.86 9.37
N ILE A 123 19.49 33.06 9.20
CA ILE A 123 20.82 33.38 9.72
C ILE A 123 21.34 34.66 9.05
N GLY A 124 21.17 34.80 7.75
CA GLY A 124 21.54 35.99 7.02
C GLY A 124 20.84 37.25 7.53
N LEU A 125 19.55 37.15 7.82
CA LEU A 125 18.78 38.25 8.39
C LEU A 125 19.29 38.63 9.79
N ILE A 126 19.55 37.65 10.62
CA ILE A 126 20.05 37.88 12.00
C ILE A 126 21.42 38.59 11.94
N ILE A 127 22.32 38.11 11.08
CA ILE A 127 23.65 38.73 10.92
C ILE A 127 23.52 40.14 10.37
N GLY A 128 22.63 40.33 9.38
CA GLY A 128 22.37 41.65 8.81
C GLY A 128 21.87 42.66 9.82
N PHE A 129 20.87 42.26 10.63
CA PHE A 129 20.35 43.13 11.69
C PHE A 129 21.38 43.36 12.79
N SER A 130 22.15 42.36 13.14
CA SER A 130 23.21 42.48 14.13
C SER A 130 24.28 43.49 13.71
N ARG A 131 24.63 43.50 12.44
CA ARG A 131 25.60 44.46 11.90
C ARG A 131 25.05 45.88 11.88
N LEU A 132 23.80 46.04 11.47
CA LEU A 132 23.15 47.35 11.49
C LEU A 132 23.10 47.92 12.89
N LYS A 133 22.77 47.12 13.87
CA LYS A 133 22.74 47.52 15.27
C LYS A 133 24.14 47.90 15.78
N LYS A 134 25.16 47.22 15.33
CA LYS A 134 26.53 47.50 15.68
C LYS A 134 27.03 48.80 15.07
N ASP A 135 26.67 49.07 13.81
CA ASP A 135 27.00 50.32 13.16
C ASP A 135 26.33 51.51 13.84
N ASP A 136 25.10 51.40 14.28
CA ASP A 136 24.43 52.43 15.04
C ASP A 136 25.15 52.73 16.36
N ASN A 137 25.62 51.69 17.04
CA ASN A 137 26.43 51.87 18.25
C ASN A 137 27.75 52.53 18.02
N GLU A 138 28.42 52.25 16.90
CA GLU A 138 29.69 52.89 16.51
C GLU A 138 29.47 54.35 16.15
N GLU A 139 28.37 54.69 15.52
CA GLU A 139 27.99 56.08 15.23
C GLU A 139 27.76 56.86 16.52
N GLU A 140 27.13 56.29 17.50
CA GLU A 140 26.95 56.89 18.82
C GLU A 140 28.27 57.13 19.51
N GLN A 141 29.23 56.24 19.39
CA GLN A 141 30.55 56.39 19.99
C GLN A 141 31.38 57.46 19.28
N THR A 142 31.18 57.70 18.01
CA THR A 142 31.90 58.76 17.28
C THR A 142 31.42 60.16 17.62
N TYR A 143 30.28 60.30 18.28
CA TYR A 143 29.81 61.59 18.73
C TYR A 143 30.50 62.08 20.00
N TYR A 144 31.18 61.22 20.64
CA TYR A 144 31.99 61.57 21.82
C TYR A 144 33.46 61.70 21.48
#